data_c76ee677ec853eff685ec7293b277c82
#
_entry.id   c76ee677ec853eff685ec7293b277c82
#
_cell.length_a   1.000
_cell.length_b   1.000
_cell.length_c   1.000
_cell.angle_alpha   90.00
_cell.angle_beta   90.00
_cell.angle_gamma   90.00
#
_symmetry.space_group_name_H-M   'P 1'
#
loop_
_entity.id
_entity.type
_entity.pdbx_description
1 polymer ?
#
loop_
_entity_poly.entity_id
_entity_poly.type
_entity_poly.pdbx_seq_one_letter_code
_entity_poly.pdbx_strand_id
1 'polypeptide(L)'
;MKPTLPLPRDAATRSVEPLVNPVFIADIHLSWRKRRIARRFLAFLSQEALGFNELFILGDLFEFWIGDEALFVAFPVINALKRFTDTGRKLYVMPGNRDVLLGVEFARRTGAALIASPTVVTYQGKRILLAHGDEWCTLDADYQAFRARVRSEAFQRQALSMTLPMRLIWALRARSLSKRHKTQRTAELMDVVKESFLADAEKEKC
;
A
#
# COMPACT_ATOMS: atom_id res chain seq x y z
N MET A 1 -15.44 -5.83 -17.90
CA MET A 1 -14.10 -6.38 -17.57
C MET A 1 -14.24 -7.28 -16.36
N LYS A 2 -13.72 -8.52 -16.42
CA LYS A 2 -13.68 -9.38 -15.22
C LYS A 2 -12.72 -8.74 -14.21
N PRO A 3 -13.04 -8.70 -12.90
CA PRO A 3 -12.13 -8.19 -11.90
C PRO A 3 -10.84 -9.02 -11.91
N THR A 4 -9.70 -8.35 -12.07
CA THR A 4 -8.39 -8.96 -11.94
C THR A 4 -8.05 -9.04 -10.45
N LEU A 5 -7.72 -10.24 -9.98
CA LEU A 5 -7.24 -10.44 -8.61
C LEU A 5 -5.99 -9.58 -8.35
N PRO A 6 -5.83 -9.05 -7.14
CA PRO A 6 -4.54 -8.54 -6.68
C PRO A 6 -3.48 -9.62 -6.89
N LEU A 7 -2.24 -9.20 -7.13
CA LEU A 7 -1.15 -10.15 -7.32
C LEU A 7 -1.09 -11.14 -6.15
N PRO A 8 -0.98 -12.47 -6.41
CA PRO A 8 -0.68 -13.44 -5.38
C PRO A 8 0.56 -12.98 -4.59
N ARG A 9 0.62 -13.26 -3.29
CA ARG A 9 1.80 -12.93 -2.46
C ARG A 9 3.11 -13.46 -3.04
N ASP A 10 3.05 -14.56 -3.77
CA ASP A 10 4.20 -15.21 -4.41
C ASP A 10 4.65 -14.51 -5.70
N ALA A 11 3.78 -13.73 -6.32
CA ALA A 11 4.07 -12.95 -7.52
C ALA A 11 4.49 -11.49 -7.22
N ALA A 12 4.31 -11.02 -5.96
CA ALA A 12 4.90 -9.77 -5.53
C ALA A 12 6.43 -9.92 -5.50
N THR A 13 7.13 -9.04 -6.17
CA THR A 13 8.59 -9.06 -6.26
C THR A 13 9.19 -9.05 -4.86
N ARG A 14 9.74 -10.19 -4.41
CA ARG A 14 10.37 -10.31 -3.07
C ARG A 14 11.79 -9.74 -3.06
N SER A 15 12.41 -9.62 -4.20
CA SER A 15 13.73 -9.00 -4.34
C SER A 15 13.65 -7.83 -5.31
N VAL A 16 14.10 -6.68 -4.86
CA VAL A 16 14.26 -5.48 -5.68
C VAL A 16 15.74 -5.36 -6.00
N GLU A 17 16.07 -4.98 -7.24
CA GLU A 17 17.46 -4.70 -7.63
C GLU A 17 18.08 -3.66 -6.69
N PRO A 18 19.43 -3.64 -6.54
CA PRO A 18 20.09 -2.64 -5.72
C PRO A 18 19.64 -1.22 -6.09
N LEU A 19 19.28 -0.44 -5.08
CA LEU A 19 18.75 0.91 -5.26
C LEU A 19 19.89 1.90 -5.49
N VAL A 20 19.61 2.93 -6.28
CA VAL A 20 20.56 3.99 -6.63
C VAL A 20 20.32 5.25 -5.80
N ASN A 21 19.10 5.80 -5.88
CA ASN A 21 18.71 7.02 -5.15
C ASN A 21 17.21 6.95 -4.79
N PRO A 22 16.85 6.14 -3.77
CA PRO A 22 15.47 5.90 -3.42
C PRO A 22 14.87 7.02 -2.56
N VAL A 23 13.56 7.25 -2.73
CA VAL A 23 12.72 8.00 -1.79
C VAL A 23 11.56 7.11 -1.31
N PHE A 24 11.26 7.20 -0.03
CA PHE A 24 10.22 6.43 0.63
C PHE A 24 9.13 7.36 1.17
N ILE A 25 7.89 7.03 0.88
CA ILE A 25 6.70 7.72 1.40
C ILE A 25 5.66 6.69 1.83
N ALA A 26 4.79 7.05 2.78
CA ALA A 26 3.74 6.17 3.29
C ALA A 26 2.52 7.00 3.72
N ASP A 27 1.38 6.33 3.95
CA ASP A 27 0.19 6.88 4.63
C ASP A 27 -0.35 8.19 4.03
N ILE A 28 -0.35 8.30 2.71
CA ILE A 28 -0.81 9.52 2.02
C ILE A 28 -2.32 9.68 2.15
N HIS A 29 -3.07 8.56 2.16
CA HIS A 29 -4.52 8.53 2.33
C HIS A 29 -5.26 9.45 1.37
N LEU A 30 -4.95 9.35 0.08
CA LEU A 30 -5.60 10.13 -0.98
C LEU A 30 -7.09 9.85 -1.01
N SER A 31 -7.88 10.91 -1.05
CA SER A 31 -9.33 10.84 -1.19
C SER A 31 -9.90 12.09 -1.85
N TRP A 32 -11.07 11.97 -2.46
CA TRP A 32 -11.77 13.10 -3.07
C TRP A 32 -12.10 14.24 -2.08
N ARG A 33 -12.16 13.92 -0.77
CA ARG A 33 -12.41 14.90 0.30
C ARG A 33 -11.15 15.67 0.68
N LYS A 34 -9.97 15.07 0.53
CA LYS A 34 -8.69 15.63 0.97
C LYS A 34 -7.92 16.29 -0.20
N ARG A 35 -8.56 17.22 -0.92
CA ARG A 35 -8.00 17.86 -2.12
C ARG A 35 -6.63 18.52 -1.91
N ARG A 36 -6.36 19.04 -0.69
CA ARG A 36 -5.06 19.66 -0.36
C ARG A 36 -3.94 18.63 -0.38
N ILE A 37 -4.17 17.43 0.18
CA ILE A 37 -3.19 16.34 0.20
C ILE A 37 -2.95 15.87 -1.24
N ALA A 38 -4.02 15.66 -2.03
CA ALA A 38 -3.89 15.25 -3.42
C ALA A 38 -3.07 16.26 -4.24
N ARG A 39 -3.32 17.58 -4.08
CA ARG A 39 -2.52 18.61 -4.76
C ARG A 39 -1.05 18.60 -4.36
N ARG A 40 -0.73 18.43 -3.07
CA ARG A 40 0.64 18.31 -2.57
C ARG A 40 1.34 17.08 -3.15
N PHE A 41 0.65 15.93 -3.16
CA PHE A 41 1.20 14.71 -3.73
C PHE A 41 1.46 14.85 -5.25
N LEU A 42 0.56 15.46 -5.99
CA LEU A 42 0.76 15.72 -7.41
C LEU A 42 1.93 16.69 -7.66
N ALA A 43 2.09 17.72 -6.83
CA ALA A 43 3.24 18.64 -6.89
C ALA A 43 4.54 17.90 -6.59
N PHE A 44 4.58 17.09 -5.53
CA PHE A 44 5.73 16.24 -5.20
C PHE A 44 6.14 15.36 -6.38
N LEU A 45 5.19 14.65 -7.02
CA LEU A 45 5.48 13.79 -8.17
C LEU A 45 6.05 14.56 -9.38
N SER A 46 5.60 15.81 -9.58
CA SER A 46 6.02 16.63 -10.74
C SER A 46 7.28 17.43 -10.50
N GLN A 47 7.76 17.52 -9.29
CA GLN A 47 8.91 18.36 -8.90
C GLN A 47 9.95 17.55 -8.13
N GLU A 48 9.72 17.34 -6.83
CA GLU A 48 10.70 16.77 -5.91
C GLU A 48 11.04 15.31 -6.24
N ALA A 49 10.03 14.48 -6.53
CA ALA A 49 10.22 13.07 -6.85
C ALA A 49 11.11 12.84 -8.08
N LEU A 50 11.18 13.81 -9.00
CA LEU A 50 12.03 13.72 -10.17
C LEU A 50 13.54 13.78 -9.85
N GLY A 51 13.91 14.15 -8.63
CA GLY A 51 15.29 14.07 -8.14
C GLY A 51 15.74 12.67 -7.72
N PHE A 52 14.83 11.67 -7.71
CA PHE A 52 15.10 10.30 -7.27
C PHE A 52 14.94 9.29 -8.41
N ASN A 53 15.66 8.17 -8.31
CA ASN A 53 15.57 7.08 -9.29
C ASN A 53 14.44 6.12 -8.98
N GLU A 54 14.18 5.89 -7.69
CA GLU A 54 13.16 4.98 -7.20
C GLU A 54 12.22 5.69 -6.21
N LEU A 55 10.93 5.54 -6.43
CA LEU A 55 9.88 5.96 -5.49
C LEU A 55 9.21 4.73 -4.89
N PHE A 56 9.26 4.63 -3.58
CA PHE A 56 8.54 3.61 -2.80
C PHE A 56 7.35 4.24 -2.08
N ILE A 57 6.17 3.66 -2.29
CA ILE A 57 4.95 3.99 -1.55
C ILE A 57 4.66 2.80 -0.63
N LEU A 58 4.93 2.97 0.67
CA LEU A 58 4.90 1.91 1.67
C LEU A 58 3.53 1.78 2.35
N GLY A 59 2.50 1.59 1.54
CA GLY A 59 1.12 1.36 1.98
C GLY A 59 0.28 2.63 2.09
N ASP A 60 -1.03 2.41 2.09
CA ASP A 60 -2.06 3.42 2.33
C ASP A 60 -1.94 4.67 1.43
N LEU A 61 -1.63 4.45 0.13
CA LEU A 61 -1.66 5.50 -0.88
C LEU A 61 -3.06 6.13 -0.95
N PHE A 62 -4.10 5.28 -0.94
CA PHE A 62 -5.50 5.71 -0.97
C PHE A 62 -6.18 5.51 0.38
N GLU A 63 -7.13 6.37 0.71
CA GLU A 63 -7.97 6.26 1.90
C GLU A 63 -8.77 4.95 1.91
N PHE A 64 -9.13 4.45 0.75
CA PHE A 64 -9.62 3.11 0.45
C PHE A 64 -9.51 2.85 -1.05
N TRP A 65 -9.31 1.59 -1.42
CA TRP A 65 -9.34 1.12 -2.80
C TRP A 65 -10.32 -0.03 -2.92
N ILE A 66 -11.30 0.12 -3.80
CA ILE A 66 -12.41 -0.84 -3.95
C ILE A 66 -12.27 -1.74 -5.19
N GLY A 67 -11.07 -1.78 -5.76
CA GLY A 67 -10.71 -2.55 -6.94
C GLY A 67 -10.36 -1.67 -8.13
N ASP A 68 -9.61 -2.23 -9.06
CA ASP A 68 -9.05 -1.50 -10.19
C ASP A 68 -10.10 -1.01 -11.19
N GLU A 69 -11.32 -1.53 -11.16
CA GLU A 69 -12.43 -1.01 -11.98
C GLU A 69 -12.82 0.42 -11.58
N ALA A 70 -12.43 0.85 -10.37
CA ALA A 70 -12.67 2.19 -9.86
C ALA A 70 -11.50 3.17 -10.13
N LEU A 71 -10.51 2.82 -10.94
CA LEU A 71 -9.37 3.67 -11.33
C LEU A 71 -9.78 5.08 -11.80
N PHE A 72 -10.96 5.21 -12.41
CA PHE A 72 -11.46 6.49 -12.94
C PHE A 72 -11.62 7.55 -11.85
N VAL A 73 -11.88 7.17 -10.60
CA VAL A 73 -12.00 8.15 -9.49
C VAL A 73 -10.65 8.74 -9.07
N ALA A 74 -9.54 8.13 -9.49
CA ALA A 74 -8.17 8.51 -9.17
C ALA A 74 -7.35 8.91 -10.40
N PHE A 75 -7.95 9.14 -11.56
CA PHE A 75 -7.25 9.42 -12.82
C PHE A 75 -6.14 10.48 -12.71
N PRO A 76 -6.30 11.62 -12.03
CA PRO A 76 -5.21 12.58 -11.93
C PRO A 76 -3.96 12.01 -11.27
N VAL A 77 -4.14 11.15 -10.24
CA VAL A 77 -3.05 10.48 -9.53
C VAL A 77 -2.44 9.37 -10.40
N ILE A 78 -3.28 8.52 -11.00
CA ILE A 78 -2.83 7.46 -11.90
C ILE A 78 -1.98 8.01 -13.05
N ASN A 79 -2.45 9.10 -13.69
CA ASN A 79 -1.72 9.73 -14.77
C ASN A 79 -0.42 10.40 -14.30
N ALA A 80 -0.38 10.94 -13.08
CA ALA A 80 0.84 11.53 -12.53
C ALA A 80 1.88 10.45 -12.21
N LEU A 81 1.47 9.33 -11.63
CA LEU A 81 2.34 8.16 -11.39
C LEU A 81 2.87 7.59 -12.72
N LYS A 82 2.00 7.50 -13.74
CA LYS A 82 2.42 7.07 -15.08
C LYS A 82 3.46 8.02 -15.68
N ARG A 83 3.23 9.34 -15.62
CA ARG A 83 4.23 10.31 -16.10
C ARG A 83 5.56 10.17 -15.38
N PHE A 84 5.53 9.90 -14.06
CA PHE A 84 6.75 9.65 -13.29
C PHE A 84 7.51 8.42 -13.84
N THR A 85 6.83 7.29 -14.06
CA THR A 85 7.46 6.07 -14.60
C THR A 85 7.88 6.22 -16.07
N ASP A 86 7.17 7.02 -16.86
CA ASP A 86 7.53 7.31 -18.25
C ASP A 86 8.86 8.07 -18.40
N THR A 87 9.35 8.69 -17.33
CA THR A 87 10.70 9.28 -17.29
C THR A 87 11.82 8.24 -17.11
N GLY A 88 11.49 6.95 -17.07
CA GLY A 88 12.44 5.85 -16.82
C GLY A 88 12.70 5.57 -15.33
N ARG A 89 12.01 6.28 -14.42
CA ARG A 89 12.11 6.06 -12.97
C ARG A 89 11.29 4.85 -12.54
N LYS A 90 11.72 4.19 -11.47
CA LYS A 90 11.05 3.00 -10.92
C LYS A 90 10.06 3.41 -9.83
N LEU A 91 8.85 2.85 -9.90
CA LEU A 91 7.81 3.04 -8.90
C LEU A 91 7.49 1.69 -8.26
N TYR A 92 7.62 1.61 -6.95
CA TYR A 92 7.26 0.45 -6.16
C TYR A 92 6.12 0.82 -5.23
N VAL A 93 5.05 0.02 -5.23
CA VAL A 93 3.88 0.26 -4.39
C VAL A 93 3.59 -0.98 -3.55
N MET A 94 3.59 -0.79 -2.25
CA MET A 94 3.21 -1.79 -1.26
C MET A 94 1.76 -1.52 -0.85
N PRO A 95 0.81 -2.43 -1.06
CA PRO A 95 -0.55 -2.23 -0.57
C PRO A 95 -0.61 -2.21 0.96
N GLY A 96 -1.21 -1.17 1.52
CA GLY A 96 -1.48 -1.07 2.95
C GLY A 96 -2.78 -1.77 3.37
N ASN A 97 -3.30 -1.41 4.52
CA ASN A 97 -4.56 -1.98 5.02
C ASN A 97 -5.81 -1.31 4.41
N ARG A 98 -5.67 -0.14 3.81
CA ARG A 98 -6.76 0.64 3.20
C ARG A 98 -6.93 0.36 1.72
N ASP A 99 -5.86 0.00 1.06
CA ASP A 99 -5.80 -0.18 -0.38
C ASP A 99 -5.31 -1.58 -0.78
N VAL A 100 -5.64 -2.57 0.05
CA VAL A 100 -5.30 -4.00 -0.12
C VAL A 100 -5.79 -4.61 -1.44
N LEU A 101 -6.76 -3.98 -2.11
CA LEU A 101 -7.29 -4.40 -3.40
C LEU A 101 -6.61 -3.73 -4.60
N LEU A 102 -5.48 -3.01 -4.40
CA LEU A 102 -4.64 -2.58 -5.50
C LEU A 102 -4.18 -3.80 -6.31
N GLY A 103 -4.41 -3.77 -7.60
CA GLY A 103 -4.25 -4.93 -8.47
C GLY A 103 -3.39 -4.66 -9.71
N VAL A 104 -3.37 -5.64 -10.59
CA VAL A 104 -2.52 -5.65 -11.79
C VAL A 104 -2.84 -4.54 -12.78
N GLU A 105 -4.11 -4.09 -12.84
CA GLU A 105 -4.48 -3.00 -13.76
C GLU A 105 -3.99 -1.65 -13.23
N PHE A 106 -3.98 -1.44 -11.90
CA PHE A 106 -3.31 -0.29 -11.29
C PHE A 106 -1.81 -0.29 -11.64
N ALA A 107 -1.13 -1.42 -11.43
CA ALA A 107 0.28 -1.58 -11.76
C ALA A 107 0.56 -1.28 -13.25
N ARG A 108 -0.24 -1.86 -14.15
CA ARG A 108 -0.12 -1.66 -15.60
C ARG A 108 -0.32 -0.19 -16.01
N ARG A 109 -1.32 0.49 -15.41
CA ARG A 109 -1.66 1.88 -15.73
C ARG A 109 -0.67 2.88 -15.21
N THR A 110 0.00 2.58 -14.10
CA THR A 110 0.97 3.48 -13.46
C THR A 110 2.41 3.15 -13.81
N GLY A 111 2.69 1.95 -14.34
CA GLY A 111 4.04 1.42 -14.51
C GLY A 111 4.67 0.98 -13.17
N ALA A 112 3.88 0.84 -12.11
CA ALA A 112 4.36 0.44 -10.80
C ALA A 112 4.61 -1.07 -10.72
N ALA A 113 5.62 -1.46 -9.94
CA ALA A 113 5.76 -2.81 -9.42
C ALA A 113 5.07 -2.90 -8.06
N LEU A 114 4.09 -3.81 -7.91
CA LEU A 114 3.49 -4.10 -6.61
C LEU A 114 4.43 -5.00 -5.82
N ILE A 115 4.77 -4.58 -4.59
CA ILE A 115 5.66 -5.33 -3.70
C ILE A 115 4.92 -5.82 -2.45
N ALA A 116 5.40 -6.93 -1.88
CA ALA A 116 4.83 -7.49 -0.65
C ALA A 116 5.25 -6.68 0.58
N SER A 117 4.52 -6.82 1.68
CA SER A 117 4.90 -6.38 3.01
C SER A 117 5.10 -7.61 3.90
N PRO A 118 6.28 -7.80 4.51
CA PRO A 118 7.53 -7.05 4.32
C PRO A 118 8.28 -7.41 3.02
N THR A 119 9.19 -6.55 2.57
CA THR A 119 10.11 -6.77 1.44
C THR A 119 11.51 -6.30 1.82
N VAL A 120 12.54 -7.04 1.41
CA VAL A 120 13.95 -6.64 1.59
C VAL A 120 14.47 -5.99 0.32
N VAL A 121 15.13 -4.85 0.48
CA VAL A 121 15.84 -4.15 -0.59
C VAL A 121 17.32 -3.99 -0.24
N THR A 122 18.16 -3.74 -1.24
CA THR A 122 19.58 -3.44 -1.03
C THR A 122 19.89 -2.01 -1.46
N TYR A 123 20.49 -1.24 -0.57
CA TYR A 123 20.95 0.11 -0.84
C TYR A 123 22.35 0.34 -0.26
N GLN A 124 23.29 0.76 -1.09
CA GLN A 124 24.69 0.97 -0.72
C GLN A 124 25.31 -0.25 0.00
N GLY A 125 25.02 -1.46 -0.50
CA GLY A 125 25.53 -2.71 0.06
C GLY A 125 24.84 -3.15 1.38
N LYS A 126 23.91 -2.37 1.92
CA LYS A 126 23.13 -2.72 3.14
C LYS A 126 21.78 -3.28 2.76
N ARG A 127 21.35 -4.30 3.48
CA ARG A 127 19.98 -4.83 3.39
C ARG A 127 19.06 -3.99 4.27
N ILE A 128 17.90 -3.64 3.75
CA ILE A 128 16.89 -2.81 4.42
C ILE A 128 15.56 -3.54 4.34
N LEU A 129 14.93 -3.79 5.48
CA LEU A 129 13.58 -4.34 5.56
C LEU A 129 12.56 -3.21 5.44
N LEU A 130 11.75 -3.26 4.40
CA LEU A 130 10.66 -2.32 4.14
C LEU A 130 9.33 -3.01 4.46
N ALA A 131 8.46 -2.32 5.19
CA ALA A 131 7.13 -2.80 5.51
C ALA A 131 6.14 -1.64 5.66
N HIS A 132 4.84 -1.95 5.59
CA HIS A 132 3.82 -0.99 6.00
C HIS A 132 3.74 -0.85 7.52
N GLY A 133 4.15 -1.91 8.27
CA GLY A 133 4.27 -1.90 9.72
C GLY A 133 3.06 -2.46 10.46
N ASP A 134 1.92 -2.59 9.80
CA ASP A 134 0.70 -3.13 10.42
C ASP A 134 0.81 -4.60 10.82
N GLU A 135 1.77 -5.34 10.28
CA GLU A 135 2.11 -6.72 10.65
C GLU A 135 2.70 -6.84 12.05
N TRP A 136 3.34 -5.78 12.53
CA TRP A 136 4.04 -5.78 13.83
C TRP A 136 3.20 -5.17 14.97
N CYS A 137 1.96 -4.75 14.71
CA CYS A 137 1.00 -4.38 15.76
C CYS A 137 0.43 -5.66 16.43
N THR A 138 1.31 -6.51 16.98
CA THR A 138 0.98 -7.88 17.40
C THR A 138 0.19 -7.95 18.70
N LEU A 139 0.16 -6.88 19.49
CA LEU A 139 -0.67 -6.80 20.71
C LEU A 139 -2.17 -6.67 20.39
N ASP A 140 -2.52 -6.17 19.21
CA ASP A 140 -3.90 -6.07 18.76
C ASP A 140 -4.33 -7.33 18.00
N ALA A 141 -4.68 -8.39 18.73
CA ALA A 141 -5.06 -9.69 18.17
C ALA A 141 -6.27 -9.59 17.22
N ASP A 142 -7.27 -8.76 17.54
CA ASP A 142 -8.44 -8.55 16.68
C ASP A 142 -8.04 -7.89 15.36
N TYR A 143 -7.14 -6.92 15.44
CA TYR A 143 -6.61 -6.29 14.23
C TYR A 143 -5.82 -7.28 13.39
N GLN A 144 -4.95 -8.11 13.99
CA GLN A 144 -4.18 -9.11 13.25
C GLN A 144 -5.08 -10.16 12.60
N ALA A 145 -6.16 -10.60 13.27
CA ALA A 145 -7.17 -11.48 12.66
C ALA A 145 -7.87 -10.81 11.47
N PHE A 146 -8.28 -9.54 11.62
CA PHE A 146 -8.85 -8.76 10.52
C PHE A 146 -7.86 -8.60 9.36
N ARG A 147 -6.60 -8.24 9.66
CA ARG A 147 -5.52 -8.11 8.67
C ARG A 147 -5.31 -9.40 7.88
N ALA A 148 -5.17 -10.52 8.57
CA ALA A 148 -5.01 -11.83 7.94
C ALA A 148 -6.18 -12.16 7.00
N ARG A 149 -7.41 -11.86 7.45
CA ARG A 149 -8.63 -12.08 6.66
C ARG A 149 -8.66 -11.24 5.38
N VAL A 150 -8.48 -9.92 5.48
CA VAL A 150 -8.63 -9.02 4.31
C VAL A 150 -7.51 -9.20 3.29
N ARG A 151 -6.35 -9.69 3.71
CA ARG A 151 -5.23 -10.04 2.84
C ARG A 151 -5.31 -11.46 2.27
N SER A 152 -6.29 -12.29 2.70
CA SER A 152 -6.47 -13.62 2.14
C SER A 152 -7.02 -13.56 0.72
N GLU A 153 -6.55 -14.44 -0.14
CA GLU A 153 -7.02 -14.53 -1.54
C GLU A 153 -8.53 -14.82 -1.62
N ALA A 154 -9.04 -15.65 -0.69
CA ALA A 154 -10.47 -15.95 -0.61
C ALA A 154 -11.31 -14.71 -0.37
N PHE A 155 -10.91 -13.86 0.59
CA PHE A 155 -11.60 -12.61 0.87
C PHE A 155 -11.50 -11.65 -0.32
N GLN A 156 -10.33 -11.49 -0.93
CA GLN A 156 -10.13 -10.59 -2.06
C GLN A 156 -10.98 -11.02 -3.26
N ARG A 157 -11.02 -12.31 -3.58
CA ARG A 157 -11.93 -12.85 -4.61
C ARG A 157 -13.39 -12.56 -4.28
N GLN A 158 -13.82 -12.80 -3.06
CA GLN A 158 -15.18 -12.51 -2.61
C GLN A 158 -15.48 -11.00 -2.71
N ALA A 159 -14.59 -10.13 -2.25
CA ALA A 159 -14.77 -8.69 -2.34
C ALA A 159 -14.90 -8.24 -3.81
N LEU A 160 -14.01 -8.70 -4.69
CA LEU A 160 -14.01 -8.34 -6.11
C LEU A 160 -15.21 -8.93 -6.89
N SER A 161 -15.87 -9.96 -6.40
CA SER A 161 -17.12 -10.48 -6.99
C SER A 161 -18.34 -9.59 -6.70
N MET A 162 -18.26 -8.70 -5.70
CA MET A 162 -19.32 -7.73 -5.41
C MET A 162 -19.34 -6.59 -6.43
N THR A 163 -20.50 -5.94 -6.59
CA THR A 163 -20.60 -4.72 -7.41
C THR A 163 -19.85 -3.55 -6.75
N LEU A 164 -19.40 -2.58 -7.55
CA LEU A 164 -18.68 -1.40 -7.02
C LEU A 164 -19.45 -0.66 -5.92
N PRO A 165 -20.76 -0.40 -6.02
CA PRO A 165 -21.51 0.23 -4.94
C PRO A 165 -21.49 -0.58 -3.62
N MET A 166 -21.60 -1.91 -3.70
CA MET A 166 -21.53 -2.78 -2.52
C MET A 166 -20.14 -2.72 -1.87
N ARG A 167 -19.08 -2.76 -2.67
CA ARG A 167 -17.70 -2.62 -2.18
C ARG A 167 -17.48 -1.27 -1.50
N LEU A 168 -18.02 -0.19 -2.07
CA LEU A 168 -17.93 1.14 -1.48
C LEU A 168 -18.64 1.21 -0.12
N ILE A 169 -19.86 0.68 -0.02
CA ILE A 169 -20.62 0.63 1.25
C ILE A 169 -19.84 -0.17 2.29
N TRP A 170 -19.28 -1.31 1.89
CA TRP A 170 -18.47 -2.15 2.77
C TRP A 170 -17.21 -1.41 3.26
N ALA A 171 -16.47 -0.76 2.36
CA ALA A 171 -15.27 0.01 2.70
C ALA A 171 -15.58 1.16 3.68
N LEU A 172 -16.69 1.88 3.46
CA LEU A 172 -17.12 2.97 4.36
C LEU A 172 -17.52 2.45 5.74
N ARG A 173 -18.20 1.29 5.82
CA ARG A 173 -18.54 0.63 7.09
C ARG A 173 -17.29 0.16 7.84
N ALA A 174 -16.38 -0.52 7.16
CA ALA A 174 -15.11 -0.98 7.74
C ALA A 174 -14.32 0.20 8.32
N ARG A 175 -14.28 1.34 7.60
CA ARG A 175 -13.66 2.56 8.08
C ARG A 175 -14.32 3.14 9.33
N SER A 176 -15.66 3.18 9.35
CA SER A 176 -16.41 3.67 10.52
C SER A 176 -16.13 2.82 11.76
N LEU A 177 -16.11 1.50 11.60
CA LEU A 177 -15.74 0.56 12.66
C LEU A 177 -14.30 0.77 13.13
N SER A 178 -13.34 0.85 12.21
CA SER A 178 -11.93 1.12 12.54
C SER A 178 -11.75 2.42 13.33
N LYS A 179 -12.50 3.47 12.98
CA LYS A 179 -12.45 4.73 13.73
C LYS A 179 -12.97 4.58 15.16
N ARG A 180 -14.07 3.83 15.36
CA ARG A 180 -14.63 3.55 16.70
C ARG A 180 -13.65 2.74 17.54
N HIS A 181 -13.03 1.70 16.95
CA HIS A 181 -12.03 0.89 17.64
C HIS A 181 -10.82 1.73 18.09
N LYS A 182 -10.33 2.66 17.26
CA LYS A 182 -9.22 3.56 17.62
C LYS A 182 -9.53 4.46 18.82
N THR A 183 -10.79 4.87 19.00
CA THR A 183 -11.18 5.71 20.15
C THR A 183 -11.35 4.92 21.45
N GLN A 184 -11.44 3.60 21.38
CA GLN A 184 -11.65 2.72 22.53
C GLN A 184 -10.40 1.98 22.98
N ARG A 185 -9.29 2.08 22.27
CA ARG A 185 -8.03 1.38 22.54
C ARG A 185 -6.91 2.36 22.87
N THR A 186 -5.98 1.93 23.74
CA THR A 186 -4.78 2.71 24.06
C THR A 186 -3.83 2.77 22.86
N ALA A 187 -3.05 3.83 22.75
CA ALA A 187 -2.05 3.97 21.69
C ALA A 187 -1.05 2.81 21.71
N GLU A 188 -0.64 2.36 22.89
CA GLU A 188 0.29 1.25 23.11
C GLU A 188 -0.18 -0.07 22.50
N LEU A 189 -1.49 -0.37 22.56
CA LEU A 189 -2.06 -1.60 21.97
C LEU A 189 -1.99 -1.59 20.44
N MET A 190 -2.01 -0.40 19.85
CA MET A 190 -2.06 -0.21 18.39
C MET A 190 -0.69 0.07 17.78
N ASP A 191 0.34 0.15 18.62
CA ASP A 191 1.70 0.47 18.17
C ASP A 191 2.46 -0.76 17.69
N VAL A 192 3.53 -0.52 16.97
CA VAL A 192 4.48 -1.55 16.51
C VAL A 192 5.21 -2.13 17.72
N VAL A 193 5.17 -3.45 17.84
CA VAL A 193 5.93 -4.19 18.87
C VAL A 193 7.37 -4.33 18.38
N LYS A 194 8.30 -3.68 19.07
CA LYS A 194 9.71 -3.61 18.71
C LYS A 194 10.34 -5.01 18.56
N GLU A 195 10.02 -5.93 19.45
CA GLU A 195 10.53 -7.29 19.45
C GLU A 195 10.10 -8.05 18.19
N SER A 196 8.86 -7.86 17.75
CA SER A 196 8.33 -8.49 16.53
C SER A 196 9.03 -7.98 15.28
N PHE A 197 9.27 -6.67 15.21
CA PHE A 197 10.03 -6.06 14.12
C PHE A 197 11.48 -6.54 14.09
N LEU A 198 12.17 -6.55 15.25
CA LEU A 198 13.57 -6.99 15.34
C LEU A 198 13.72 -8.47 14.96
N ALA A 199 12.80 -9.34 15.38
CA ALA A 199 12.82 -10.76 15.01
C ALA A 199 12.73 -10.94 13.48
N ASP A 200 11.88 -10.18 12.80
CA ASP A 200 11.79 -10.23 11.32
C ASP A 200 13.05 -9.64 10.66
N ALA A 201 13.60 -8.55 11.19
CA ALA A 201 14.83 -7.95 10.67
C ALA A 201 16.04 -8.91 10.80
N GLU A 202 16.18 -9.58 11.94
CA GLU A 202 17.22 -10.60 12.17
C GLU A 202 17.06 -11.80 11.22
N LYS A 203 15.83 -12.32 11.07
CA LYS A 203 15.52 -13.42 10.15
C LYS A 203 15.90 -13.08 8.71
N GLU A 204 15.66 -11.85 8.29
CA GLU A 204 15.97 -11.35 6.95
C GLU A 204 17.42 -10.83 6.84
N LYS A 205 18.20 -10.85 7.91
CA LYS A 205 19.59 -10.35 7.96
C LYS A 205 19.71 -8.89 7.52
N CYS A 206 18.80 -8.05 8.03
CA CYS A 206 18.75 -6.61 7.79
C CYS A 206 19.30 -5.81 8.96
#